data_197c31aa29f9ecc66102cd630d1850db
#
_entry.id   197c31aa29f9ecc66102cd630d1850db
#
_cell.length_a   1.000
_cell.length_b   1.000
_cell.length_c   1.000
_cell.angle_alpha   90.00
_cell.angle_beta   90.00
_cell.angle_gamma   90.00
#
_symmetry.space_group_name_H-M   'P 1'
#
loop_
_entity.id
_entity.type
_entity.pdbx_description
1 polymer ?
#
loop_
_entity_poly.entity_id
_entity_poly.type
_entity_poly.pdbx_seq_one_letter_code
_entity_poly.pdbx_strand_id
1 'polypeptide(L)'
;CERQDRTVEYGLYEKYYQKGPLELPVYTRFEFTRRHVDKHHPLSPFVILDRERCIHCKRCVRYFEEVPGDEVLDFVERGVHTFIGTMDFGLPSGFSGNITDICPVGALLDLTARFRARNWEMEETPTTCALCPVGCGITADTRSGELLRIRAREVPEVNEIWICDAGRFGHEWADQNRLKTPLVRKEGRLVEATWEEAFLALKEGLKEARGEEVGLYLAH
;
A
#
# COMPACT_ATOMS: atom_id res chain seq x y z
N CYS A 1 -7.84 22.56 -0.34
CA CYS A 1 -8.75 21.42 -0.11
C CYS A 1 -10.05 21.70 -0.84
N GLU A 2 -10.57 20.75 -1.60
CA GLU A 2 -11.80 20.89 -2.41
C GLU A 2 -13.00 21.47 -1.63
N ARG A 3 -13.15 21.10 -0.35
CA ARG A 3 -14.19 21.68 0.52
C ARG A 3 -14.01 23.18 0.76
N GLN A 4 -12.78 23.66 0.85
CA GLN A 4 -12.50 25.09 1.03
C GLN A 4 -12.76 25.85 -0.24
N ASP A 5 -12.36 25.28 -1.37
CA ASP A 5 -12.58 25.86 -2.69
C ASP A 5 -14.08 25.98 -2.96
N ARG A 6 -14.86 24.94 -2.66
CA ARG A 6 -16.33 25.00 -2.77
C ARG A 6 -16.98 25.96 -1.77
N THR A 7 -16.40 26.13 -0.56
CA THR A 7 -16.93 27.10 0.39
C THR A 7 -16.81 28.53 -0.15
N VAL A 8 -15.71 28.83 -0.84
CA VAL A 8 -15.51 30.12 -1.53
C VAL A 8 -16.45 30.23 -2.73
N GLU A 9 -16.53 29.19 -3.55
CA GLU A 9 -17.40 29.13 -4.74
C GLU A 9 -18.88 29.37 -4.40
N TYR A 10 -19.38 28.83 -3.27
CA TYR A 10 -20.75 29.06 -2.81
C TYR A 10 -20.96 30.38 -2.05
N GLY A 11 -19.95 31.23 -1.97
CA GLY A 11 -20.03 32.49 -1.24
C GLY A 11 -20.22 32.38 0.28
N LEU A 12 -20.04 31.16 0.80
CA LEU A 12 -20.20 30.89 2.24
C LEU A 12 -19.09 31.51 3.07
N TYR A 13 -17.93 31.71 2.44
CA TYR A 13 -16.78 32.36 3.09
C TYR A 13 -17.12 33.77 3.57
N GLU A 14 -17.69 34.60 2.69
CA GLU A 14 -18.08 35.99 3.02
C GLU A 14 -19.18 36.00 4.10
N LYS A 15 -20.14 35.07 4.00
CA LYS A 15 -21.26 35.00 4.95
C LYS A 15 -20.83 34.66 6.39
N TYR A 16 -19.87 33.76 6.54
CA TYR A 16 -19.47 33.23 7.86
C TYR A 16 -18.18 33.82 8.41
N TYR A 17 -17.37 34.44 7.57
CA TYR A 17 -16.05 34.95 7.93
C TYR A 17 -15.93 36.46 7.81
N GLN A 18 -16.99 37.16 7.40
CA GLN A 18 -16.97 38.65 7.41
C GLN A 18 -16.98 39.20 8.83
N LYS A 19 -16.33 40.34 8.98
CA LYS A 19 -16.36 41.12 10.22
C LYS A 19 -17.80 41.51 10.54
N GLY A 20 -18.26 41.18 11.73
CA GLY A 20 -19.56 41.60 12.23
C GLY A 20 -19.62 43.16 12.44
N PRO A 21 -20.80 43.67 12.78
CA PRO A 21 -21.02 45.12 12.92
C PRO A 21 -20.13 45.82 13.99
N LEU A 22 -19.41 45.06 14.81
CA LEU A 22 -18.45 45.55 15.78
C LEU A 22 -16.98 45.35 15.33
N GLU A 23 -16.75 45.08 14.06
CA GLU A 23 -15.42 44.76 13.49
C GLU A 23 -14.71 43.57 14.16
N LEU A 24 -15.40 42.83 15.05
CA LEU A 24 -14.89 41.61 15.64
C LEU A 24 -15.08 40.48 14.66
N PRO A 25 -14.03 39.70 14.39
CA PRO A 25 -14.15 38.54 13.51
C PRO A 25 -15.16 37.54 14.13
N VAL A 26 -16.21 37.24 13.37
CA VAL A 26 -17.34 36.36 13.83
C VAL A 26 -16.84 34.97 14.23
N TYR A 27 -15.70 34.55 13.73
CA TYR A 27 -15.09 33.26 14.02
C TYR A 27 -13.58 33.33 14.16
N THR A 28 -13.10 34.14 15.10
CA THR A 28 -11.66 34.31 15.39
C THR A 28 -10.95 32.98 15.66
N ARG A 29 -11.62 32.00 16.27
CA ARG A 29 -11.04 30.67 16.52
C ARG A 29 -10.74 29.89 15.23
N PHE A 30 -11.40 30.19 14.12
CA PHE A 30 -11.13 29.53 12.84
C PHE A 30 -10.02 30.21 12.05
N GLU A 31 -9.83 31.50 12.22
CA GLU A 31 -8.73 32.26 11.59
C GLU A 31 -7.38 31.96 12.27
N PHE A 32 -7.39 31.83 13.60
CA PHE A 32 -6.17 31.67 14.38
C PHE A 32 -5.84 30.23 14.77
N THR A 33 -6.78 29.30 14.63
CA THR A 33 -6.62 27.92 15.11
C THR A 33 -6.55 26.88 14.03
N ARG A 34 -6.45 27.27 12.75
CA ARG A 34 -6.14 26.30 11.73
C ARG A 34 -4.71 25.80 11.94
N ARG A 35 -4.60 24.82 12.81
CA ARG A 35 -3.36 24.11 13.03
C ARG A 35 -3.03 23.39 11.73
N HIS A 36 -1.93 23.77 11.08
CA HIS A 36 -1.35 22.95 10.04
C HIS A 36 -0.87 21.66 10.70
N VAL A 37 -1.69 20.63 10.60
CA VAL A 37 -1.32 19.31 11.07
C VAL A 37 -0.43 18.74 9.99
N ASP A 38 0.67 18.15 10.38
CA ASP A 38 1.70 17.64 9.49
C ASP A 38 1.10 16.73 8.39
N LYS A 39 1.41 17.06 7.12
CA LYS A 39 0.98 16.29 5.95
C LYS A 39 1.80 15.05 5.71
N HIS A 40 2.94 14.94 6.34
CA HIS A 40 3.86 13.84 6.14
C HIS A 40 4.20 13.19 7.48
N HIS A 41 3.27 12.37 7.96
CA HIS A 41 3.45 11.64 9.20
C HIS A 41 3.58 10.14 8.91
N PRO A 42 4.81 9.60 8.84
CA PRO A 42 5.01 8.18 8.63
C PRO A 42 4.54 7.40 9.87
N LEU A 43 3.64 6.44 9.66
CA LEU A 43 3.17 5.52 10.69
C LEU A 43 4.02 4.24 10.71
N SER A 44 4.55 3.85 9.55
CA SER A 44 5.46 2.72 9.37
C SER A 44 6.39 2.98 8.18
N PRO A 45 7.37 2.13 7.89
CA PRO A 45 8.19 2.24 6.68
C PRO A 45 7.39 2.26 5.37
N PHE A 46 6.17 1.73 5.40
CA PHE A 46 5.32 1.55 4.21
C PHE A 46 4.08 2.43 4.19
N VAL A 47 3.60 2.90 5.34
CA VAL A 47 2.34 3.62 5.46
C VAL A 47 2.56 5.02 5.98
N ILE A 48 2.00 5.99 5.26
CA ILE A 48 2.03 7.40 5.63
C ILE A 48 0.63 7.95 5.87
N LEU A 49 0.52 8.84 6.85
CA LEU A 49 -0.69 9.56 7.17
C LEU A 49 -0.59 11.04 6.79
N ASP A 50 -1.52 11.50 5.96
CA ASP A 50 -1.82 12.93 5.77
C ASP A 50 -2.97 13.33 6.70
N ARG A 51 -2.63 13.94 7.82
CA ARG A 51 -3.61 14.34 8.83
C ARG A 51 -4.60 15.40 8.35
N GLU A 52 -4.21 16.22 7.39
CA GLU A 52 -5.11 17.25 6.84
C GLU A 52 -6.22 16.68 5.95
N ARG A 53 -6.02 15.48 5.39
CA ARG A 53 -7.03 14.77 4.61
C ARG A 53 -7.94 13.90 5.47
N CYS A 54 -7.54 13.63 6.68
CA CYS A 54 -8.30 12.76 7.58
C CYS A 54 -9.66 13.37 7.94
N ILE A 55 -10.72 12.59 7.77
CA ILE A 55 -12.11 12.98 8.11
C ILE A 55 -12.58 12.38 9.43
N HIS A 56 -11.69 11.80 10.21
CA HIS A 56 -11.96 11.20 11.51
C HIS A 56 -13.06 10.12 11.49
N CYS A 57 -13.14 9.33 10.43
CA CYS A 57 -14.19 8.32 10.26
C CYS A 57 -14.04 7.06 11.11
N LYS A 58 -12.93 6.91 11.83
CA LYS A 58 -12.63 5.77 12.71
C LYS A 58 -12.39 4.41 12.03
N ARG A 59 -12.48 4.29 10.71
CA ARG A 59 -12.34 2.98 10.04
C ARG A 59 -11.00 2.31 10.32
N CYS A 60 -9.90 3.05 10.28
CA CYS A 60 -8.56 2.52 10.54
C CYS A 60 -8.37 2.10 12.01
N VAL A 61 -8.95 2.84 12.95
CA VAL A 61 -8.91 2.50 14.38
C VAL A 61 -9.67 1.19 14.61
N ARG A 62 -10.92 1.13 14.17
CA ARG A 62 -11.75 -0.08 14.27
C ARG A 62 -11.13 -1.29 13.56
N TYR A 63 -10.46 -1.07 12.44
CA TYR A 63 -9.75 -2.13 11.76
C TYR A 63 -8.72 -2.80 12.67
N PHE A 64 -7.90 -2.00 13.35
CA PHE A 64 -6.89 -2.54 14.27
C PHE A 64 -7.50 -3.23 15.48
N GLU A 65 -8.60 -2.71 16.00
CA GLU A 65 -9.36 -3.33 17.10
C GLU A 65 -9.99 -4.67 16.71
N GLU A 66 -10.62 -4.73 15.51
CA GLU A 66 -11.50 -5.84 15.10
C GLU A 66 -10.78 -6.95 14.31
N VAL A 67 -9.74 -6.63 13.53
CA VAL A 67 -9.09 -7.59 12.62
C VAL A 67 -7.79 -8.13 13.18
N PRO A 68 -6.70 -7.36 13.35
CA PRO A 68 -5.50 -7.88 13.98
C PRO A 68 -5.59 -7.97 15.50
N GLY A 69 -6.53 -7.25 16.14
CA GLY A 69 -6.64 -7.19 17.58
C GLY A 69 -5.57 -6.34 18.27
N ASP A 70 -4.95 -5.45 17.53
CA ASP A 70 -3.90 -4.55 18.01
C ASP A 70 -4.45 -3.12 18.16
N GLU A 71 -4.60 -2.62 19.36
CA GLU A 71 -5.09 -1.25 19.64
C GLU A 71 -3.96 -0.21 19.53
N VAL A 72 -3.27 -0.16 18.40
CA VAL A 72 -2.09 0.70 18.19
C VAL A 72 -2.41 2.08 17.64
N LEU A 73 -3.58 2.25 17.05
CA LEU A 73 -4.00 3.48 16.38
C LEU A 73 -5.26 4.01 17.05
N ASP A 74 -5.22 5.23 17.55
CA ASP A 74 -6.39 5.86 18.17
C ASP A 74 -6.45 7.36 17.92
N PHE A 75 -7.52 7.98 18.37
CA PHE A 75 -7.68 9.42 18.42
C PHE A 75 -6.89 10.02 19.57
N VAL A 76 -6.02 10.94 19.23
CA VAL A 76 -5.24 11.72 20.17
C VAL A 76 -5.85 13.09 20.28
N GLU A 77 -5.87 13.66 21.48
CA GLU A 77 -6.50 14.92 21.84
C GLU A 77 -8.03 14.92 21.62
N ARG A 78 -8.67 16.08 21.70
CA ARG A 78 -10.13 16.24 21.56
C ARG A 78 -10.49 17.59 20.95
N GLY A 79 -11.72 17.67 20.45
CA GLY A 79 -12.26 18.88 19.82
C GLY A 79 -11.54 19.19 18.51
N VAL A 80 -11.17 20.43 18.31
CA VAL A 80 -10.50 20.89 17.06
C VAL A 80 -9.05 20.42 16.93
N HIS A 81 -8.50 19.88 18.00
CA HIS A 81 -7.13 19.37 18.03
C HIS A 81 -7.04 17.85 17.80
N THR A 82 -8.19 17.19 17.68
CA THR A 82 -8.24 15.73 17.47
C THR A 82 -7.51 15.34 16.19
N PHE A 83 -6.66 14.34 16.29
CA PHE A 83 -6.00 13.70 15.16
C PHE A 83 -5.83 12.20 15.43
N ILE A 84 -5.56 11.43 14.40
CA ILE A 84 -5.22 10.02 14.53
C ILE A 84 -3.71 9.89 14.69
N GLY A 85 -3.30 9.08 15.63
CA GLY A 85 -1.90 8.78 15.92
C GLY A 85 -1.71 7.38 16.47
N THR A 86 -0.46 6.95 16.51
CA THR A 86 -0.05 5.70 17.16
C THR A 86 0.29 5.97 18.62
N MET A 87 -0.08 5.02 19.49
CA MET A 87 0.26 5.08 20.92
C MET A 87 1.74 4.75 21.13
N ASP A 88 2.27 3.83 20.34
CA ASP A 88 3.67 3.44 20.29
C ASP A 88 4.27 3.73 18.91
N PHE A 89 5.59 3.59 18.78
CA PHE A 89 6.29 3.82 17.52
C PHE A 89 6.02 2.69 16.52
N GLY A 90 5.28 3.02 15.46
CA GLY A 90 5.06 2.15 14.32
C GLY A 90 3.74 1.37 14.35
N LEU A 91 3.59 0.49 13.39
CA LEU A 91 2.47 -0.42 13.23
C LEU A 91 3.02 -1.85 13.28
N PRO A 92 2.93 -2.55 14.43
CA PRO A 92 3.57 -3.85 14.63
C PRO A 92 2.88 -4.99 13.89
N SER A 93 1.61 -4.84 13.52
CA SER A 93 0.86 -5.88 12.82
C SER A 93 1.38 -6.12 11.41
N GLY A 94 1.56 -7.39 11.04
CA GLY A 94 1.86 -7.80 9.67
C GLY A 94 0.69 -7.64 8.68
N PHE A 95 -0.41 -7.00 9.10
CA PHE A 95 -1.59 -6.67 8.30
C PHE A 95 -1.86 -5.16 8.23
N SER A 96 -0.92 -4.35 8.66
CA SER A 96 -1.09 -2.91 8.82
C SER A 96 -1.41 -2.18 7.50
N GLY A 97 -0.92 -2.65 6.38
CA GLY A 97 -1.13 -2.04 5.07
C GLY A 97 -2.59 -1.98 4.60
N ASN A 98 -3.48 -2.81 5.14
CA ASN A 98 -4.90 -2.81 4.75
C ASN A 98 -5.61 -1.49 5.08
N ILE A 99 -5.08 -0.69 6.02
CA ILE A 99 -5.65 0.63 6.31
C ILE A 99 -5.58 1.60 5.12
N THR A 100 -4.68 1.35 4.17
CA THR A 100 -4.59 2.17 2.94
C THR A 100 -5.77 1.92 2.01
N ASP A 101 -6.31 0.70 1.98
CA ASP A 101 -7.46 0.33 1.14
C ASP A 101 -8.79 0.79 1.76
N ILE A 102 -8.92 0.71 3.08
CA ILE A 102 -10.17 1.09 3.78
C ILE A 102 -10.30 2.60 4.01
N CYS A 103 -9.24 3.38 3.81
CA CYS A 103 -9.28 4.83 4.00
C CYS A 103 -10.05 5.52 2.84
N PRO A 104 -11.21 6.15 3.11
CA PRO A 104 -12.08 6.66 2.05
C PRO A 104 -11.59 7.97 1.41
N VAL A 105 -10.53 8.59 1.94
CA VAL A 105 -10.11 9.96 1.55
C VAL A 105 -8.63 10.07 1.17
N GLY A 106 -7.91 8.97 1.08
CA GLY A 106 -6.48 9.00 0.79
C GLY A 106 -5.66 9.76 1.83
N ALA A 107 -6.09 9.70 3.09
CA ALA A 107 -5.29 10.17 4.21
C ALA A 107 -4.20 9.17 4.58
N LEU A 108 -4.52 7.88 4.49
CA LEU A 108 -3.56 6.77 4.65
C LEU A 108 -3.15 6.28 3.26
N LEU A 109 -1.88 6.31 2.99
CA LEU A 109 -1.33 6.02 1.67
C LEU A 109 -0.15 5.05 1.78
N ASP A 110 -0.05 4.20 0.78
CA ASP A 110 1.14 3.39 0.52
C ASP A 110 2.29 4.32 0.11
N LEU A 111 3.36 4.32 0.90
CA LEU A 111 4.51 5.18 0.70
C LEU A 111 5.28 4.81 -0.58
N THR A 112 5.27 3.52 -0.96
CA THR A 112 5.98 3.02 -2.14
C THR A 112 5.33 3.47 -3.45
N ALA A 113 3.99 3.58 -3.45
CA ALA A 113 3.20 3.98 -4.63
C ALA A 113 2.85 5.47 -4.66
N ARG A 114 2.99 6.17 -3.52
CA ARG A 114 2.60 7.58 -3.40
C ARG A 114 3.31 8.45 -4.44
N PHE A 115 2.54 9.26 -5.16
CA PHE A 115 3.00 10.20 -6.20
C PHE A 115 3.64 9.58 -7.46
N ARG A 116 3.67 8.25 -7.59
CA ARG A 116 4.21 7.60 -8.78
C ARG A 116 3.23 7.56 -9.95
N ALA A 117 1.93 7.43 -9.66
CA ALA A 117 0.88 7.43 -10.67
C ALA A 117 -0.46 7.88 -10.09
N ARG A 118 -1.37 8.29 -10.97
CA ARG A 118 -2.79 8.48 -10.65
C ARG A 118 -3.56 7.19 -10.88
N ASN A 119 -4.67 6.97 -10.19
CA ASN A 119 -5.45 5.73 -10.31
C ASN A 119 -5.87 5.44 -11.75
N TRP A 120 -6.23 6.47 -12.53
CA TRP A 120 -6.64 6.32 -13.94
C TRP A 120 -5.48 6.12 -14.92
N GLU A 121 -4.23 6.21 -14.48
CA GLU A 121 -3.03 5.95 -15.27
C GLU A 121 -2.52 4.52 -15.09
N MET A 122 -3.12 3.78 -14.16
CA MET A 122 -2.70 2.43 -13.81
C MET A 122 -3.60 1.38 -14.45
N GLU A 123 -2.99 0.30 -14.88
CA GLU A 123 -3.67 -0.92 -15.31
C GLU A 123 -3.83 -1.85 -14.13
N GLU A 124 -5.06 -2.29 -13.88
CA GLU A 124 -5.41 -3.18 -12.77
C GLU A 124 -5.47 -4.62 -13.27
N THR A 125 -4.59 -5.47 -12.78
CA THR A 125 -4.55 -6.88 -13.14
C THR A 125 -4.88 -7.76 -11.92
N PRO A 126 -6.03 -8.47 -11.92
CA PRO A 126 -6.33 -9.44 -10.89
C PRO A 126 -5.37 -10.63 -10.98
N THR A 127 -4.79 -10.99 -9.84
CA THR A 127 -3.85 -12.12 -9.78
C THR A 127 -3.85 -12.76 -8.39
N THR A 128 -2.93 -13.68 -8.14
CA THR A 128 -2.76 -14.38 -6.87
C THR A 128 -1.39 -14.07 -6.30
N CYS A 129 -1.31 -13.85 -4.98
CA CYS A 129 -0.05 -13.64 -4.29
C CYS A 129 0.81 -14.92 -4.31
N ALA A 130 2.07 -14.78 -4.70
CA ALA A 130 3.00 -15.90 -4.84
C ALA A 130 3.99 -16.03 -3.66
N LEU A 131 3.86 -15.23 -2.60
CA LEU A 131 4.85 -15.20 -1.51
C LEU A 131 4.65 -16.30 -0.47
N CYS A 132 3.46 -16.87 -0.37
CA CYS A 132 3.20 -17.97 0.56
C CYS A 132 2.10 -18.90 0.03
N PRO A 133 1.94 -20.11 0.63
CA PRO A 133 0.96 -21.11 0.16
C PRO A 133 -0.51 -20.71 0.28
N VAL A 134 -0.83 -19.64 1.04
CA VAL A 134 -2.23 -19.17 1.20
C VAL A 134 -2.82 -18.74 -0.14
N GLY A 135 -2.00 -18.15 -1.03
CA GLY A 135 -2.45 -17.78 -2.36
C GLY A 135 -3.53 -16.70 -2.36
N CYS A 136 -3.38 -15.65 -1.53
CA CYS A 136 -4.35 -14.57 -1.43
C CYS A 136 -4.66 -13.93 -2.78
N GLY A 137 -5.94 -13.63 -3.01
CA GLY A 137 -6.36 -12.83 -4.16
C GLY A 137 -5.87 -11.40 -4.05
N ILE A 138 -5.19 -10.93 -5.07
CA ILE A 138 -4.64 -9.57 -5.13
C ILE A 138 -4.95 -8.91 -6.46
N THR A 139 -4.85 -7.59 -6.48
CA THR A 139 -4.84 -6.77 -7.69
C THR A 139 -3.48 -6.09 -7.79
N ALA A 140 -2.78 -6.34 -8.88
CA ALA A 140 -1.54 -5.68 -9.22
C ALA A 140 -1.82 -4.43 -10.06
N ASP A 141 -1.41 -3.27 -9.57
CA ASP A 141 -1.55 -2.00 -10.27
C ASP A 141 -0.22 -1.66 -10.94
N THR A 142 -0.21 -1.65 -12.27
CA THR A 142 0.98 -1.42 -13.09
C THR A 142 0.85 -0.12 -13.90
N ARG A 143 1.99 0.48 -14.23
CA ARG A 143 2.08 1.60 -15.17
C ARG A 143 3.30 1.42 -16.04
N SER A 144 3.10 1.45 -17.35
CA SER A 144 4.19 1.27 -18.33
C SER A 144 5.04 0.01 -18.12
N GLY A 145 4.39 -1.08 -17.64
CA GLY A 145 5.04 -2.36 -17.38
C GLY A 145 5.77 -2.44 -16.03
N GLU A 146 5.73 -1.40 -15.20
CA GLU A 146 6.28 -1.39 -13.84
C GLU A 146 5.18 -1.66 -12.81
N LEU A 147 5.41 -2.54 -11.85
CA LEU A 147 4.50 -2.82 -10.75
C LEU A 147 4.64 -1.74 -9.67
N LEU A 148 3.58 -0.96 -9.46
CA LEU A 148 3.60 0.18 -8.54
C LEU A 148 3.07 -0.15 -7.15
N ARG A 149 2.01 -0.97 -7.07
CA ARG A 149 1.42 -1.39 -5.80
C ARG A 149 0.61 -2.67 -5.95
N ILE A 150 0.40 -3.31 -4.83
CA ILE A 150 -0.51 -4.46 -4.69
C ILE A 150 -1.64 -4.09 -3.74
N ARG A 151 -2.87 -4.37 -4.14
CA ARG A 151 -4.08 -4.21 -3.32
C ARG A 151 -4.73 -5.56 -3.03
N ALA A 152 -5.43 -5.65 -1.91
CA ALA A 152 -6.27 -6.80 -1.63
C ALA A 152 -7.41 -6.89 -2.65
N ARG A 153 -7.69 -8.11 -3.12
CA ARG A 153 -8.87 -8.45 -3.89
C ARG A 153 -9.75 -9.37 -3.06
N GLU A 154 -11.05 -9.10 -3.08
CA GLU A 154 -12.01 -9.91 -2.36
C GLU A 154 -12.06 -11.34 -2.91
N VAL A 155 -11.72 -12.30 -2.06
CA VAL A 155 -11.86 -13.74 -2.28
C VAL A 155 -12.32 -14.37 -0.96
N PRO A 156 -13.64 -14.48 -0.72
CA PRO A 156 -14.21 -14.87 0.57
C PRO A 156 -13.67 -16.20 1.12
N GLU A 157 -13.35 -17.12 0.25
CA GLU A 157 -12.89 -18.47 0.63
C GLU A 157 -11.40 -18.54 1.02
N VAL A 158 -10.61 -17.50 0.72
CA VAL A 158 -9.15 -17.52 0.90
C VAL A 158 -8.67 -16.41 1.85
N ASN A 159 -8.95 -15.16 1.51
CA ASN A 159 -8.40 -14.01 2.23
C ASN A 159 -9.44 -12.93 2.54
N GLU A 160 -10.74 -13.23 2.32
CA GLU A 160 -11.79 -12.22 2.44
C GLU A 160 -11.42 -10.95 1.64
N ILE A 161 -11.12 -9.87 2.34
CA ILE A 161 -10.69 -8.59 1.77
C ILE A 161 -9.31 -8.14 2.30
N TRP A 162 -8.58 -9.02 2.98
CA TRP A 162 -7.34 -8.67 3.66
C TRP A 162 -6.14 -9.37 3.03
N ILE A 163 -4.99 -8.69 3.02
CA ILE A 163 -3.68 -9.28 2.69
C ILE A 163 -2.63 -8.85 3.71
N CYS A 164 -1.63 -9.70 3.89
CA CYS A 164 -0.52 -9.36 4.78
C CYS A 164 0.41 -8.31 4.16
N ASP A 165 1.17 -7.64 5.00
CA ASP A 165 2.12 -6.59 4.58
C ASP A 165 3.23 -7.13 3.69
N ALA A 166 3.68 -8.38 3.92
CA ALA A 166 4.62 -9.04 3.02
C ALA A 166 4.05 -9.19 1.60
N GLY A 167 2.77 -9.61 1.47
CA GLY A 167 2.10 -9.72 0.18
C GLY A 167 1.88 -8.38 -0.50
N ARG A 168 1.66 -7.32 0.29
CA ARG A 168 1.40 -5.97 -0.21
C ARG A 168 2.66 -5.24 -0.63
N PHE A 169 3.68 -5.22 0.20
CA PHE A 169 4.88 -4.41 0.01
C PHE A 169 6.10 -5.18 -0.50
N GLY A 170 6.09 -6.50 -0.36
CA GLY A 170 7.20 -7.35 -0.77
C GLY A 170 7.23 -7.66 -2.27
N HIS A 171 6.88 -6.73 -3.15
CA HIS A 171 6.78 -6.94 -4.59
C HIS A 171 8.01 -6.46 -5.40
N GLU A 172 9.02 -5.91 -4.77
CA GLU A 172 10.23 -5.41 -5.44
C GLU A 172 10.92 -6.47 -6.29
N TRP A 173 10.84 -7.75 -5.90
CA TRP A 173 11.41 -8.85 -6.67
C TRP A 173 10.80 -8.99 -8.08
N ALA A 174 9.60 -8.47 -8.31
CA ALA A 174 8.94 -8.57 -9.61
C ALA A 174 9.70 -7.80 -10.71
N ASP A 175 10.32 -6.69 -10.35
CA ASP A 175 11.00 -5.80 -11.28
C ASP A 175 12.52 -5.77 -11.10
N GLN A 176 13.03 -6.24 -9.93
CA GLN A 176 14.46 -6.19 -9.61
C GLN A 176 15.11 -7.58 -9.68
N ASN A 177 16.36 -7.61 -10.13
CA ASN A 177 17.20 -8.80 -10.16
C ASN A 177 16.58 -10.03 -10.87
N ARG A 178 15.73 -9.80 -11.86
CA ARG A 178 15.10 -10.87 -12.66
C ARG A 178 16.09 -11.49 -13.63
N LEU A 179 16.13 -12.83 -13.64
CA LEU A 179 16.82 -13.55 -14.71
C LEU A 179 16.04 -13.36 -16.02
N LYS A 180 16.65 -12.70 -17.00
CA LYS A 180 16.03 -12.41 -18.30
C LYS A 180 16.33 -13.47 -19.34
N THR A 181 17.45 -14.18 -19.14
CA THR A 181 17.95 -15.24 -20.03
C THR A 181 18.27 -16.48 -19.23
N PRO A 182 18.16 -17.68 -19.81
CA PRO A 182 18.64 -18.90 -19.19
C PRO A 182 20.14 -18.82 -18.91
N LEU A 183 20.57 -19.46 -17.84
CA LEU A 183 21.99 -19.56 -17.51
C LEU A 183 22.41 -21.04 -17.53
N VAL A 184 23.49 -21.33 -18.24
CA VAL A 184 24.08 -22.68 -18.30
C VAL A 184 25.48 -22.63 -17.70
N ARG A 185 25.84 -23.68 -16.96
CA ARG A 185 27.17 -23.79 -16.34
C ARG A 185 28.17 -24.29 -17.39
N LYS A 186 29.11 -23.41 -17.75
CA LYS A 186 30.26 -23.73 -18.62
C LYS A 186 31.55 -23.45 -17.80
N GLU A 187 32.43 -24.42 -17.71
CA GLU A 187 33.71 -24.31 -16.98
C GLU A 187 33.57 -23.82 -15.51
N GLY A 188 32.52 -24.26 -14.82
CA GLY A 188 32.27 -23.89 -13.43
C GLY A 188 31.57 -22.55 -13.21
N ARG A 189 31.38 -21.72 -14.26
CA ARG A 189 30.68 -20.43 -14.21
C ARG A 189 29.33 -20.49 -14.90
N LEU A 190 28.36 -19.73 -14.39
CA LEU A 190 27.08 -19.52 -15.05
C LEU A 190 27.25 -18.49 -16.18
N VAL A 191 26.87 -18.87 -17.40
CA VAL A 191 26.97 -18.04 -18.60
C VAL A 191 25.59 -17.95 -19.22
N GLU A 192 25.25 -16.80 -19.79
CA GLU A 192 24.00 -16.61 -20.54
C GLU A 192 23.95 -17.57 -21.73
N ALA A 193 22.79 -18.18 -21.93
CA ALA A 193 22.55 -19.16 -22.98
C ALA A 193 21.18 -18.92 -23.63
N THR A 194 20.99 -19.49 -24.79
CA THR A 194 19.67 -19.56 -25.42
C THR A 194 18.81 -20.65 -24.75
N TRP A 195 17.50 -20.58 -24.91
CA TRP A 195 16.61 -21.63 -24.43
C TRP A 195 16.93 -23.01 -25.03
N GLU A 196 17.33 -23.05 -26.27
CA GLU A 196 17.73 -24.27 -26.97
C GLU A 196 18.98 -24.90 -26.31
N GLU A 197 20.03 -24.08 -26.07
CA GLU A 197 21.23 -24.54 -25.38
C GLU A 197 20.92 -25.01 -23.94
N ALA A 198 20.04 -24.30 -23.23
CA ALA A 198 19.64 -24.69 -21.89
C ALA A 198 18.89 -26.02 -21.85
N PHE A 199 17.96 -26.25 -22.79
CA PHE A 199 17.26 -27.53 -22.92
C PHE A 199 18.19 -28.67 -23.37
N LEU A 200 19.16 -28.42 -24.22
CA LEU A 200 20.16 -29.41 -24.59
C LEU A 200 21.02 -29.82 -23.39
N ALA A 201 21.50 -28.83 -22.65
CA ALA A 201 22.28 -29.09 -21.43
C ALA A 201 21.48 -29.87 -20.37
N LEU A 202 20.18 -29.54 -20.19
CA LEU A 202 19.30 -30.27 -19.30
C LEU A 202 19.09 -31.71 -19.77
N LYS A 203 18.85 -31.89 -21.08
CA LYS A 203 18.67 -33.21 -21.69
C LYS A 203 19.93 -34.09 -21.54
N GLU A 204 21.12 -33.50 -21.71
CA GLU A 204 22.38 -34.22 -21.50
C GLU A 204 22.58 -34.61 -20.04
N GLY A 205 22.33 -33.68 -19.11
CA GLY A 205 22.45 -33.94 -17.66
C GLY A 205 21.47 -34.99 -17.14
N LEU A 206 20.30 -35.16 -17.76
CA LEU A 206 19.32 -36.15 -17.39
C LEU A 206 19.46 -37.49 -18.14
N LYS A 207 20.32 -37.58 -19.13
CA LYS A 207 20.42 -38.73 -20.05
C LYS A 207 20.80 -40.03 -19.34
N GLU A 208 21.61 -39.97 -18.29
CA GLU A 208 22.08 -41.12 -17.51
C GLU A 208 21.29 -41.33 -16.22
N ALA A 209 20.45 -40.35 -15.83
CA ALA A 209 19.67 -40.42 -14.61
C ALA A 209 18.44 -41.37 -14.77
N ARG A 210 18.22 -42.26 -13.81
CA ARG A 210 16.99 -43.03 -13.73
C ARG A 210 15.90 -42.18 -13.10
N GLY A 211 14.62 -42.44 -13.41
CA GLY A 211 13.49 -41.67 -12.90
C GLY A 211 13.45 -41.58 -11.38
N GLU A 212 13.94 -42.57 -10.67
CA GLU A 212 14.04 -42.63 -9.21
C GLU A 212 15.17 -41.73 -8.63
N GLU A 213 16.11 -41.33 -9.46
CA GLU A 213 17.26 -40.51 -9.07
C GLU A 213 17.01 -39.02 -9.35
N VAL A 214 15.89 -38.67 -9.94
CA VAL A 214 15.51 -37.28 -10.26
C VAL A 214 14.49 -36.76 -9.26
N GLY A 215 14.92 -35.85 -8.42
CA GLY A 215 14.02 -35.11 -7.53
C GLY A 215 13.66 -33.76 -8.13
N LEU A 216 12.37 -33.44 -8.22
CA LEU A 216 11.87 -32.14 -8.60
C LEU A 216 11.40 -31.38 -7.35
N TYR A 217 12.08 -30.30 -7.02
CA TYR A 217 11.68 -29.41 -5.93
C TYR A 217 11.10 -28.12 -6.53
N LEU A 218 9.81 -27.89 -6.30
CA LEU A 218 9.13 -26.66 -6.70
C LEU A 218 8.93 -25.81 -5.45
N ALA A 219 9.63 -24.68 -5.40
CA ALA A 219 9.41 -23.65 -4.38
C ALA A 219 8.33 -22.66 -4.88
N HIS A 220 7.46 -22.25 -3.97
CA HIS A 220 6.48 -21.19 -4.18
C HIS A 220 7.05 -19.85 -3.74
#